data_3f15a9cf41496d4ecbfa1d08a392b107
#
_entry.id   3f15a9cf41496d4ecbfa1d08a392b107
#
_cell.length_a   1.000
_cell.length_b   1.000
_cell.length_c   1.000
_cell.angle_alpha   90.00
_cell.angle_beta   90.00
_cell.angle_gamma   90.00
#
_symmetry.space_group_name_H-M   'P 1'
#
loop_
_entity.id
_entity.type
_entity.pdbx_description
1 polymer ?
#
loop_
_entity_poly.entity_id
_entity_poly.type
_entity_poly.pdbx_seq_one_letter_code
_entity_poly.pdbx_strand_id
1 'polypeptide(L)'
;SNTQPTDDTWSGTGQAAKLATKFVGIGSIGKLAAGNMYTGNYLRTEGTNGVLNFGKQFTQRPTRLKGYFKYTSVEINKSNDEMKYLIGQPDTCQIFIALGDWSEPVEIRTKPSDRKLFDKNDPHIIAYADMYSGKSVTEYTPFTLELEYRDTDRIPTYIVVVASASKYGDYF
;
A
#
# COMPACT_ATOMS: atom_id res chain seq x y z
N SER A 1 1.18 -2.23 -16.91
CA SER A 1 0.70 -1.78 -15.59
C SER A 1 1.42 -2.52 -14.47
N ASN A 2 1.61 -1.84 -13.35
CA ASN A 2 2.20 -2.44 -12.12
C ASN A 2 1.13 -3.16 -11.29
N THR A 3 -0.12 -2.88 -11.56
CA THR A 3 -1.29 -3.50 -10.94
C THR A 3 -2.21 -3.99 -12.06
N GLN A 4 -2.59 -5.26 -12.00
CA GLN A 4 -3.43 -5.92 -13.02
C GLN A 4 -4.32 -6.97 -12.35
N PRO A 5 -5.49 -7.29 -12.94
CA PRO A 5 -6.24 -8.47 -12.53
C PRO A 5 -5.49 -9.75 -12.90
N THR A 6 -5.74 -10.80 -12.16
CA THR A 6 -5.27 -12.17 -12.44
C THR A 6 -6.35 -13.18 -12.08
N ASP A 7 -6.44 -14.26 -12.87
CA ASP A 7 -7.34 -15.39 -12.61
C ASP A 7 -6.69 -16.43 -11.65
N ASP A 8 -5.42 -16.23 -11.28
CA ASP A 8 -4.80 -16.96 -10.18
C ASP A 8 -5.36 -16.45 -8.85
N THR A 9 -6.29 -17.19 -8.28
CA THR A 9 -7.05 -16.82 -7.08
C THR A 9 -7.02 -17.94 -6.04
N TRP A 10 -7.18 -17.59 -4.77
CA TRP A 10 -7.28 -18.58 -3.69
C TRP A 10 -8.45 -19.55 -3.87
N SER A 11 -9.60 -19.06 -4.32
CA SER A 11 -10.82 -19.86 -4.49
C SER A 11 -10.89 -20.64 -5.79
N GLY A 12 -9.97 -20.40 -6.73
CA GLY A 12 -10.04 -20.93 -8.10
C GLY A 12 -11.10 -20.26 -8.98
N THR A 13 -11.77 -19.22 -8.48
CA THR A 13 -12.82 -18.46 -9.20
C THR A 13 -12.66 -16.96 -8.98
N GLY A 14 -13.23 -16.15 -9.90
CA GLY A 14 -13.13 -14.70 -9.82
C GLY A 14 -11.76 -14.17 -10.20
N GLN A 15 -11.38 -13.01 -9.66
CA GLN A 15 -10.10 -12.35 -9.94
C GLN A 15 -9.43 -11.87 -8.66
N ALA A 16 -8.11 -11.89 -8.65
CA ALA A 16 -7.26 -11.27 -7.65
C ALA A 16 -6.48 -10.10 -8.24
N ALA A 17 -5.90 -9.26 -7.39
CA ALA A 17 -4.99 -8.20 -7.80
C ALA A 17 -3.54 -8.72 -7.81
N LYS A 18 -2.89 -8.66 -8.98
CA LYS A 18 -1.45 -8.90 -9.13
C LYS A 18 -0.71 -7.58 -9.07
N LEU A 19 0.08 -7.39 -8.03
CA LEU A 19 0.89 -6.21 -7.77
C LEU A 19 2.35 -6.52 -8.06
N ALA A 20 3.05 -5.67 -8.82
CA ALA A 20 4.45 -5.88 -9.15
C ALA A 20 5.23 -4.57 -9.10
N THR A 21 6.37 -4.57 -8.43
CA THR A 21 7.33 -3.47 -8.50
C THR A 21 8.07 -3.56 -9.83
N LYS A 22 8.07 -2.48 -10.60
CA LYS A 22 8.67 -2.42 -11.93
C LYS A 22 9.43 -1.11 -12.11
N PHE A 23 10.48 -1.16 -12.93
CA PHE A 23 11.13 0.06 -13.39
C PHE A 23 10.23 0.82 -14.38
N VAL A 24 10.03 2.10 -14.12
CA VAL A 24 9.27 3.03 -14.97
C VAL A 24 10.21 4.14 -15.41
N GLY A 25 10.49 4.19 -16.71
CA GLY A 25 11.45 5.16 -17.29
C GLY A 25 11.85 4.79 -18.71
N ILE A 26 12.83 5.53 -19.24
CA ILE A 26 13.41 5.34 -20.58
C ILE A 26 14.93 5.16 -20.40
N GLY A 27 15.46 4.04 -20.87
CA GLY A 27 16.87 3.68 -20.69
C GLY A 27 17.23 3.59 -19.20
N SER A 28 18.25 4.34 -18.78
CA SER A 28 18.66 4.43 -17.37
C SER A 28 17.96 5.52 -16.57
N ILE A 29 17.14 6.34 -17.23
CA ILE A 29 16.40 7.46 -16.60
C ILE A 29 15.02 6.96 -16.20
N GLY A 30 14.78 6.87 -14.90
CA GLY A 30 13.49 6.41 -14.36
C GLY A 30 13.62 6.03 -12.89
N LYS A 31 12.56 5.43 -12.37
CA LYS A 31 12.50 4.94 -10.98
C LYS A 31 11.81 3.59 -10.91
N LEU A 32 12.05 2.86 -9.84
CA LEU A 32 11.18 1.76 -9.46
C LEU A 32 9.83 2.30 -8.99
N ALA A 33 8.78 1.64 -9.37
CA ALA A 33 7.42 1.96 -8.94
C ALA A 33 6.75 0.68 -8.42
N ALA A 34 6.32 0.69 -7.18
CA ALA A 34 5.59 -0.42 -6.59
C ALA A 34 4.20 -0.59 -7.24
N GLY A 35 3.78 -1.83 -7.42
CA GLY A 35 2.39 -2.13 -7.68
C GLY A 35 1.58 -1.92 -6.40
N ASN A 36 0.54 -1.12 -6.49
CA ASN A 36 -0.32 -0.79 -5.36
C ASN A 36 -1.79 -0.99 -5.72
N MET A 37 -2.56 -1.44 -4.74
CA MET A 37 -4.03 -1.42 -4.73
C MET A 37 -4.48 -0.65 -3.51
N TYR A 38 -5.43 0.26 -3.67
CA TYR A 38 -5.89 1.10 -2.55
C TYR A 38 -7.35 1.52 -2.73
N THR A 39 -8.01 1.81 -1.63
CA THR A 39 -9.29 2.51 -1.63
C THR A 39 -9.03 3.99 -1.85
N GLY A 40 -9.51 4.53 -2.96
CA GLY A 40 -9.26 5.93 -3.29
C GLY A 40 -9.33 6.20 -4.78
N ASN A 41 -8.70 7.30 -5.21
CA ASN A 41 -8.65 7.72 -6.59
C ASN A 41 -7.23 8.16 -6.99
N TYR A 42 -6.82 7.82 -8.20
CA TYR A 42 -5.67 8.43 -8.84
C TYR A 42 -6.09 9.79 -9.39
N LEU A 43 -5.37 10.85 -9.06
CA LEU A 43 -5.72 12.20 -9.47
C LEU A 43 -4.96 12.63 -10.72
N ARG A 44 -3.64 12.55 -10.70
CA ARG A 44 -2.77 12.98 -11.80
C ARG A 44 -1.34 12.49 -11.64
N THR A 45 -0.59 12.59 -12.73
CA THR A 45 0.88 12.40 -12.73
C THR A 45 1.58 13.75 -12.78
N GLU A 46 2.62 13.93 -11.98
CA GLU A 46 3.55 15.06 -12.00
C GLU A 46 4.96 14.53 -12.33
N GLY A 47 5.37 14.65 -13.60
CA GLY A 47 6.57 13.98 -14.10
C GLY A 47 6.41 12.46 -14.09
N THR A 48 7.19 11.76 -13.27
CA THR A 48 7.08 10.30 -13.04
C THR A 48 6.38 9.97 -11.71
N ASN A 49 5.81 10.96 -11.02
CA ASN A 49 5.27 10.82 -9.68
C ASN A 49 3.74 10.93 -9.68
N GLY A 50 3.10 10.15 -8.83
CA GLY A 50 1.65 10.15 -8.67
C GLY A 50 1.18 11.13 -7.60
N VAL A 51 0.01 11.72 -7.85
CA VAL A 51 -0.82 12.37 -6.83
C VAL A 51 -2.12 11.57 -6.74
N LEU A 52 -2.45 11.13 -5.54
CA LEU A 52 -3.54 10.21 -5.25
C LEU A 52 -4.36 10.74 -4.08
N ASN A 53 -5.60 10.29 -3.98
CA ASN A 53 -6.40 10.42 -2.77
C ASN A 53 -6.67 9.03 -2.21
N PHE A 54 -6.27 8.78 -0.97
CA PHE A 54 -6.63 7.58 -0.22
C PHE A 54 -7.90 7.82 0.59
N GLY A 55 -8.77 6.83 0.55
CA GLY A 55 -10.00 6.80 1.33
C GLY A 55 -11.26 6.75 0.48
N LYS A 56 -12.22 6.00 0.98
CA LYS A 56 -13.62 5.96 0.53
C LYS A 56 -14.50 6.21 1.73
N GLN A 57 -15.65 6.88 1.52
CA GLN A 57 -16.62 7.13 2.59
C GLN A 57 -17.05 5.82 3.24
N PHE A 58 -16.99 5.80 4.56
CA PHE A 58 -17.27 4.61 5.35
C PHE A 58 -17.49 4.98 6.81
N THR A 59 -18.60 4.52 7.40
CA THR A 59 -19.02 4.91 8.76
C THR A 59 -19.14 3.73 9.73
N GLN A 60 -18.83 2.50 9.24
CA GLN A 60 -18.89 1.31 10.08
C GLN A 60 -17.61 1.13 10.90
N ARG A 61 -17.69 0.31 11.94
CA ARG A 61 -16.56 0.00 12.84
C ARG A 61 -16.23 -1.50 12.78
N PRO A 62 -15.61 -1.99 11.69
CA PRO A 62 -15.20 -3.38 11.60
C PRO A 62 -14.10 -3.70 12.63
N THR A 63 -14.04 -4.94 13.04
CA THR A 63 -13.01 -5.39 13.98
C THR A 63 -11.77 -5.93 13.30
N ARG A 64 -11.87 -6.35 12.02
CA ARG A 64 -10.75 -6.97 11.31
C ARG A 64 -10.88 -6.88 9.79
N LEU A 65 -9.73 -6.92 9.11
CA LEU A 65 -9.60 -7.17 7.67
C LEU A 65 -9.01 -8.57 7.45
N LYS A 66 -9.67 -9.39 6.61
CA LYS A 66 -9.20 -10.73 6.26
C LYS A 66 -8.99 -10.87 4.77
N GLY A 67 -8.08 -11.73 4.39
CA GLY A 67 -7.83 -12.06 2.99
C GLY A 67 -6.78 -13.15 2.83
N TYR A 68 -6.34 -13.31 1.58
CA TYR A 68 -5.30 -14.26 1.19
C TYR A 68 -4.28 -13.55 0.32
N PHE A 69 -3.02 -13.89 0.44
CA PHE A 69 -1.96 -13.33 -0.38
C PHE A 69 -0.91 -14.37 -0.75
N LYS A 70 -0.23 -14.12 -1.86
CA LYS A 70 1.06 -14.70 -2.23
C LYS A 70 2.05 -13.56 -2.36
N TYR A 71 3.32 -13.82 -2.15
CA TYR A 71 4.37 -12.84 -2.31
C TYR A 71 5.67 -13.48 -2.74
N THR A 72 6.35 -12.86 -3.69
CA THR A 72 7.72 -13.19 -4.05
C THR A 72 8.60 -12.00 -3.70
N SER A 73 9.37 -12.14 -2.63
CA SER A 73 10.39 -11.16 -2.25
C SER A 73 11.60 -11.31 -3.16
N VAL A 74 12.18 -10.18 -3.52
CA VAL A 74 13.48 -10.10 -4.20
C VAL A 74 14.39 -9.16 -3.42
N GLU A 75 15.70 -9.27 -3.63
CA GLU A 75 16.66 -8.37 -3.01
C GLU A 75 16.53 -6.95 -3.55
N ILE A 76 16.54 -5.97 -2.67
CA ILE A 76 16.57 -4.54 -3.02
C ILE A 76 17.94 -4.22 -3.61
N ASN A 77 18.00 -3.88 -4.88
CA ASN A 77 19.23 -3.57 -5.61
C ASN A 77 19.38 -2.10 -5.99
N LYS A 78 18.37 -1.28 -5.71
CA LYS A 78 18.36 0.18 -5.95
C LYS A 78 17.62 0.87 -4.83
N SER A 79 18.09 2.06 -4.46
CA SER A 79 17.42 2.93 -3.50
C SER A 79 17.96 4.36 -3.64
N ASN A 80 17.21 5.33 -3.15
CA ASN A 80 17.70 6.68 -2.95
C ASN A 80 18.64 6.76 -1.72
N ASP A 81 19.18 7.95 -1.44
CA ASP A 81 20.13 8.13 -0.33
C ASP A 81 19.51 7.91 1.05
N GLU A 82 18.21 8.18 1.22
CA GLU A 82 17.50 8.00 2.50
C GLU A 82 17.41 6.54 2.94
N MET A 83 17.30 5.62 1.97
CA MET A 83 17.06 4.19 2.20
C MET A 83 18.19 3.28 1.70
N LYS A 84 19.40 3.83 1.47
CA LYS A 84 20.56 3.04 1.01
C LYS A 84 20.88 1.83 1.89
N TYR A 85 20.58 1.90 3.18
CA TYR A 85 20.79 0.80 4.12
C TYR A 85 19.92 -0.44 3.83
N LEU A 86 18.88 -0.29 2.99
CA LEU A 86 18.04 -1.41 2.55
C LEU A 86 18.63 -2.21 1.39
N ILE A 87 19.64 -1.69 0.69
CA ILE A 87 20.28 -2.42 -0.42
C ILE A 87 20.86 -3.73 0.10
N GLY A 88 20.56 -4.83 -0.59
CA GLY A 88 20.92 -6.19 -0.18
C GLY A 88 19.93 -6.84 0.79
N GLN A 89 18.92 -6.11 1.28
CA GLN A 89 17.86 -6.69 2.11
C GLN A 89 16.70 -7.21 1.24
N PRO A 90 15.93 -8.19 1.73
CA PRO A 90 14.70 -8.61 1.06
C PRO A 90 13.70 -7.45 0.96
N ASP A 91 13.10 -7.25 -0.23
CA ASP A 91 11.97 -6.33 -0.35
C ASP A 91 10.77 -6.86 0.44
N THR A 92 9.92 -5.95 0.86
CA THR A 92 8.86 -6.20 1.84
C THR A 92 7.52 -5.75 1.30
N CYS A 93 6.54 -6.66 1.15
CA CYS A 93 5.17 -6.27 0.90
C CYS A 93 4.49 -5.70 2.16
N GLN A 94 3.46 -4.92 1.95
CA GLN A 94 2.65 -4.35 3.03
C GLN A 94 1.17 -4.41 2.70
N ILE A 95 0.34 -4.71 3.70
CA ILE A 95 -1.11 -4.51 3.68
C ILE A 95 -1.47 -3.73 4.94
N PHE A 96 -2.26 -2.67 4.81
CA PHE A 96 -2.77 -1.96 5.98
C PHE A 96 -4.21 -1.50 5.79
N ILE A 97 -4.87 -1.26 6.90
CA ILE A 97 -6.20 -0.66 6.98
C ILE A 97 -6.20 0.44 8.02
N ALA A 98 -6.84 1.56 7.70
CA ALA A 98 -7.10 2.65 8.63
C ALA A 98 -8.56 3.12 8.52
N LEU A 99 -9.15 3.44 9.64
CA LEU A 99 -10.40 4.18 9.74
C LEU A 99 -10.07 5.55 10.32
N GLY A 100 -10.63 6.60 9.75
CA GLY A 100 -10.40 7.95 10.25
C GLY A 100 -11.63 8.85 10.11
N ASP A 101 -11.62 9.95 10.86
CA ASP A 101 -12.64 11.01 10.83
C ASP A 101 -12.22 12.22 9.97
N TRP A 102 -11.42 11.95 8.93
CA TRP A 102 -11.03 12.97 7.96
C TRP A 102 -12.25 13.63 7.31
N SER A 103 -12.19 14.93 7.04
CA SER A 103 -13.23 15.67 6.32
C SER A 103 -13.25 15.40 4.82
N GLU A 104 -12.11 14.93 4.29
CA GLU A 104 -11.89 14.61 2.87
C GLU A 104 -10.89 13.45 2.73
N PRO A 105 -10.78 12.80 1.56
CA PRO A 105 -9.77 11.78 1.32
C PRO A 105 -8.35 12.31 1.55
N VAL A 106 -7.46 11.45 2.06
CA VAL A 106 -6.07 11.81 2.38
C VAL A 106 -5.25 11.92 1.10
N GLU A 107 -4.76 13.11 0.79
CA GLU A 107 -3.90 13.33 -0.37
C GLU A 107 -2.51 12.71 -0.14
N ILE A 108 -2.07 11.93 -1.13
CA ILE A 108 -0.75 11.28 -1.18
C ILE A 108 0.04 11.85 -2.36
N ARG A 109 1.29 12.20 -2.11
CA ARG A 109 2.25 12.71 -3.10
C ARG A 109 3.53 11.90 -3.06
N THR A 110 3.96 11.37 -4.19
CA THR A 110 5.17 10.55 -4.28
C THR A 110 6.40 11.30 -4.79
N LYS A 111 6.26 12.57 -5.18
CA LYS A 111 7.37 13.39 -5.67
C LYS A 111 8.32 13.73 -4.51
N PRO A 112 9.65 13.47 -4.64
CA PRO A 112 10.60 13.67 -3.54
C PRO A 112 10.61 15.07 -2.94
N SER A 113 10.40 16.12 -3.75
CA SER A 113 10.46 17.52 -3.28
C SER A 113 9.26 17.96 -2.43
N ASP A 114 8.14 17.26 -2.54
CA ASP A 114 6.91 17.54 -1.80
C ASP A 114 6.20 16.24 -1.39
N ARG A 115 7.00 15.22 -1.04
CA ARG A 115 6.51 13.89 -0.65
C ARG A 115 5.58 13.99 0.57
N LYS A 116 4.39 13.42 0.41
CA LYS A 116 3.39 13.27 1.45
C LYS A 116 2.85 11.85 1.38
N LEU A 117 3.37 10.96 2.19
CA LEU A 117 2.90 9.59 2.31
C LEU A 117 1.86 9.47 3.42
N PHE A 118 1.18 8.32 3.46
CA PHE A 118 0.21 8.05 4.51
C PHE A 118 0.92 7.98 5.88
N ASP A 119 0.48 8.82 6.81
CA ASP A 119 1.01 8.85 8.18
C ASP A 119 0.12 7.99 9.10
N LYS A 120 0.65 6.85 9.55
CA LYS A 120 -0.06 5.98 10.49
C LYS A 120 -0.26 6.60 11.88
N ASN A 121 0.41 7.72 12.19
CA ASN A 121 0.28 8.44 13.45
C ASN A 121 -0.64 9.66 13.34
N ASP A 122 -1.28 9.87 12.19
CA ASP A 122 -2.25 10.95 12.00
C ASP A 122 -3.31 10.90 13.14
N PRO A 123 -3.56 12.01 13.85
CA PRO A 123 -4.53 12.07 14.97
C PRO A 123 -5.97 11.81 14.53
N HIS A 124 -6.28 11.95 13.25
CA HIS A 124 -7.59 11.61 12.69
C HIS A 124 -7.81 10.09 12.58
N ILE A 125 -6.79 9.27 12.75
CA ILE A 125 -6.97 7.82 12.72
C ILE A 125 -7.69 7.34 13.98
N ILE A 126 -8.82 6.69 13.78
CA ILE A 126 -9.66 6.07 14.82
C ILE A 126 -9.23 4.63 15.07
N ALA A 127 -8.89 3.89 14.02
CA ALA A 127 -8.41 2.51 14.12
C ALA A 127 -7.40 2.21 13.02
N TYR A 128 -6.44 1.33 13.32
CA TYR A 128 -5.36 0.97 12.40
C TYR A 128 -4.96 -0.49 12.59
N ALA A 129 -4.56 -1.13 11.51
CA ALA A 129 -3.83 -2.40 11.53
C ALA A 129 -2.98 -2.53 10.29
N ASP A 130 -1.81 -3.16 10.41
CA ASP A 130 -0.94 -3.47 9.27
C ASP A 130 -0.26 -4.82 9.40
N MET A 131 0.21 -5.32 8.28
CA MET A 131 1.19 -6.40 8.19
C MET A 131 2.21 -6.08 7.10
N TYR A 132 3.40 -6.61 7.25
CA TYR A 132 4.43 -6.61 6.21
C TYR A 132 5.26 -7.88 6.29
N SER A 133 5.77 -8.31 5.14
CA SER A 133 6.60 -9.51 5.05
C SER A 133 7.67 -9.37 3.99
N GLY A 134 8.91 -9.66 4.34
CA GLY A 134 10.03 -9.85 3.42
C GLY A 134 10.25 -11.32 3.04
N LYS A 135 9.39 -12.24 3.48
CA LYS A 135 9.48 -13.67 3.14
C LYS A 135 8.60 -13.98 1.93
N SER A 136 9.14 -14.75 0.99
CA SER A 136 8.35 -15.31 -0.11
C SER A 136 7.34 -16.32 0.39
N VAL A 137 6.10 -16.20 -0.11
CA VAL A 137 4.97 -17.07 0.17
C VAL A 137 4.38 -17.51 -1.15
N THR A 138 4.68 -18.74 -1.59
CA THR A 138 4.34 -19.27 -2.92
C THR A 138 2.91 -19.74 -3.05
N GLU A 139 2.31 -20.14 -1.92
CA GLU A 139 0.91 -20.56 -1.87
C GLU A 139 0.04 -19.48 -1.21
N TYR A 140 -1.24 -19.41 -1.58
CA TYR A 140 -2.17 -18.48 -0.95
C TYR A 140 -2.26 -18.72 0.55
N THR A 141 -1.79 -17.74 1.30
CA THR A 141 -1.75 -17.77 2.76
C THR A 141 -2.79 -16.80 3.32
N PRO A 142 -3.63 -17.24 4.28
CA PRO A 142 -4.58 -16.34 4.92
C PRO A 142 -3.87 -15.29 5.77
N PHE A 143 -4.44 -14.09 5.80
CA PHE A 143 -4.07 -13.06 6.78
C PHE A 143 -5.30 -12.53 7.49
N THR A 144 -5.09 -12.06 8.71
CA THR A 144 -6.10 -11.36 9.50
C THR A 144 -5.43 -10.18 10.18
N LEU A 145 -5.92 -8.97 9.91
CA LEU A 145 -5.52 -7.74 10.58
C LEU A 145 -6.61 -7.37 11.57
N GLU A 146 -6.34 -7.51 12.86
CA GLU A 146 -7.22 -7.04 13.92
C GLU A 146 -7.02 -5.54 14.08
N LEU A 147 -8.09 -4.73 13.93
CA LEU A 147 -7.99 -3.29 14.04
C LEU A 147 -7.81 -2.87 15.49
N GLU A 148 -6.74 -2.14 15.75
CA GLU A 148 -6.49 -1.48 17.02
C GLU A 148 -7.22 -0.12 17.03
N TYR A 149 -8.27 -0.03 17.84
CA TYR A 149 -9.05 1.19 18.01
C TYR A 149 -8.36 2.15 18.98
N ARG A 150 -8.04 3.34 18.51
CA ARG A 150 -7.45 4.43 19.30
C ARG A 150 -8.49 5.31 19.97
N ASP A 151 -9.73 5.23 19.49
CA ASP A 151 -10.87 6.02 19.98
C ASP A 151 -12.14 5.16 19.90
N THR A 152 -12.92 5.16 20.97
CA THR A 152 -14.15 4.36 21.10
C THR A 152 -15.40 5.13 20.67
N ASP A 153 -15.36 6.44 20.62
CA ASP A 153 -16.53 7.31 20.49
C ASP A 153 -16.66 7.97 19.12
N ARG A 154 -15.52 8.33 18.50
CA ARG A 154 -15.52 8.94 17.17
C ARG A 154 -16.04 7.98 16.10
N ILE A 155 -16.89 8.51 15.21
CA ILE A 155 -17.44 7.77 14.07
C ILE A 155 -16.51 7.96 12.88
N PRO A 156 -16.07 6.88 12.21
CA PRO A 156 -15.30 7.00 10.98
C PRO A 156 -16.10 7.71 9.88
N THR A 157 -15.41 8.46 9.05
CA THR A 157 -15.93 9.06 7.82
C THR A 157 -15.33 8.41 6.58
N TYR A 158 -14.10 7.89 6.70
CA TYR A 158 -13.38 7.24 5.61
C TYR A 158 -12.68 5.96 6.06
N ILE A 159 -12.57 5.02 5.11
CA ILE A 159 -11.74 3.83 5.20
C ILE A 159 -10.61 3.92 4.20
N VAL A 160 -9.38 3.64 4.64
CA VAL A 160 -8.21 3.45 3.79
C VAL A 160 -7.76 2.00 3.89
N VAL A 161 -7.73 1.29 2.78
CA VAL A 161 -7.12 -0.03 2.66
C VAL A 161 -6.09 0.03 1.56
N VAL A 162 -4.88 -0.39 1.85
CA VAL A 162 -3.76 -0.39 0.90
C VAL A 162 -3.07 -1.74 0.91
N ALA A 163 -2.78 -2.26 -0.28
CA ALA A 163 -1.84 -3.35 -0.48
C ALA A 163 -0.73 -2.89 -1.42
N SER A 164 0.52 -3.10 -1.05
CA SER A 164 1.70 -2.72 -1.82
C SER A 164 2.64 -3.91 -2.00
N ALA A 165 3.15 -4.08 -3.23
CA ALA A 165 4.19 -5.08 -3.52
C ALA A 165 5.54 -4.72 -2.91
N SER A 166 5.79 -3.42 -2.61
CA SER A 166 7.00 -2.94 -1.97
C SER A 166 6.66 -1.80 -1.00
N LYS A 167 6.93 -2.03 0.28
CA LYS A 167 6.68 -1.06 1.36
C LYS A 167 7.45 0.24 1.17
N TYR A 168 8.64 0.15 0.62
CA TYR A 168 9.55 1.28 0.43
C TYR A 168 9.67 1.71 -1.04
N GLY A 169 8.74 1.27 -1.90
CA GLY A 169 8.78 1.51 -3.35
C GLY A 169 8.85 2.98 -3.77
N ASP A 170 8.42 3.91 -2.91
CA ASP A 170 8.53 5.35 -3.17
C ASP A 170 9.96 5.91 -2.98
N TYR A 171 10.88 5.09 -2.49
CA TYR A 171 12.29 5.43 -2.22
C TYR A 171 13.28 4.74 -3.17
N PHE A 172 12.82 3.97 -4.15
CA PHE A 172 13.63 3.17 -5.07
C PHE A 172 13.82 3.81 -6.44
#